data_c7e801ddf7fc3b15db7066132bb53358
#
_entry.id   c7e801ddf7fc3b15db7066132bb53358
#
_cell.length_a   1.000
_cell.length_b   1.000
_cell.length_c   1.000
_cell.angle_alpha   90.00
_cell.angle_beta   90.00
_cell.angle_gamma   90.00
#
_symmetry.space_group_name_H-M   'P 1'
#
loop_
_entity.id
_entity.type
_entity.pdbx_description
1 polymer ?
#
loop_
_entity_poly.entity_id
_entity_poly.type
_entity_poly.pdbx_seq_one_letter_code
_entity_poly.pdbx_strand_id
1 'polypeptide(L)'
;MTLPDIPRLYTALAEILAVLVYAQAAPPRAAKPVTYAATAGWAAVLGVFLQLTGSVPLAWWLPCMVAAIAWLYLYLWGTREMNLLEAGYSCARAFILAELAASVEWQLHCVLWPQQRATAPLSVLLLAAVYTTAYGFLYWFERRHAAPTRLTITAAATLMAVVMAVTAFAVSNLSFISDNGVTMSVMSIFYIRTLVDIAGVLILSVQHEQLREAALHSELTAMDNVLRRQYEQYRQSKENIRLINRRYHELKMQIAAIRAERDQAKQNAALAEMESDIRRYEAENKTGNPVLDTLLTVSYTHLTLPTKLEV
;
A
#
# COMPACT_ATOMS: atom_id res chain seq x y z
N MET A 1 18.48 -43.66 -11.02
CA MET A 1 18.10 -42.66 -12.05
C MET A 1 18.29 -41.31 -11.39
N THR A 2 19.22 -40.50 -11.88
CA THR A 2 19.34 -39.11 -11.44
C THR A 2 18.07 -38.36 -11.82
N LEU A 3 17.46 -37.63 -10.87
CA LEU A 3 16.32 -36.79 -11.12
C LEU A 3 16.68 -35.76 -12.18
N PRO A 4 15.86 -35.58 -13.25
CA PRO A 4 16.10 -34.53 -14.20
C PRO A 4 15.85 -33.19 -13.52
N ASP A 5 16.93 -32.42 -13.33
CA ASP A 5 16.86 -31.08 -12.75
C ASP A 5 16.22 -30.08 -13.72
N ILE A 6 15.54 -29.07 -13.20
CA ILE A 6 14.96 -27.99 -14.02
C ILE A 6 16.10 -27.27 -14.76
N PRO A 7 15.98 -27.05 -16.08
CA PRO A 7 17.01 -26.30 -16.82
C PRO A 7 17.20 -24.90 -16.23
N ARG A 8 18.43 -24.50 -15.98
CA ARG A 8 18.76 -23.20 -15.34
C ARG A 8 18.22 -21.97 -16.08
N LEU A 9 18.14 -22.08 -17.42
CA LEU A 9 17.51 -21.02 -18.23
C LEU A 9 16.00 -20.90 -17.96
N TYR A 10 15.32 -21.99 -17.65
CA TYR A 10 13.89 -21.98 -17.31
C TYR A 10 13.68 -21.28 -15.95
N THR A 11 14.51 -21.62 -14.96
CA THR A 11 14.49 -20.96 -13.65
C THR A 11 14.80 -19.46 -13.80
N ALA A 12 15.85 -19.11 -14.57
CA ALA A 12 16.19 -17.70 -14.82
C ALA A 12 15.02 -16.91 -15.42
N LEU A 13 14.37 -17.50 -16.44
CA LEU A 13 13.22 -16.86 -17.08
C LEU A 13 12.03 -16.73 -16.12
N ALA A 14 11.78 -17.75 -15.28
CA ALA A 14 10.76 -17.71 -14.26
C ALA A 14 10.97 -16.56 -13.25
N GLU A 15 12.21 -16.44 -12.74
CA GLU A 15 12.57 -15.38 -11.79
C GLU A 15 12.45 -13.99 -12.42
N ILE A 16 12.92 -13.81 -13.66
CA ILE A 16 12.81 -12.54 -14.39
C ILE A 16 11.35 -12.13 -14.55
N LEU A 17 10.50 -13.04 -15.03
CA LEU A 17 9.08 -12.75 -15.25
C LEU A 17 8.34 -12.47 -13.94
N ALA A 18 8.60 -13.26 -12.89
CA ALA A 18 8.02 -13.04 -11.57
C ALA A 18 8.36 -11.66 -11.00
N VAL A 19 9.63 -11.28 -11.05
CA VAL A 19 10.08 -9.97 -10.58
C VAL A 19 9.46 -8.84 -11.40
N LEU A 20 9.31 -8.99 -12.71
CA LEU A 20 8.67 -7.98 -13.57
C LEU A 20 7.18 -7.79 -13.23
N VAL A 21 6.47 -8.84 -12.84
CA VAL A 21 5.08 -8.72 -12.37
C VAL A 21 5.02 -7.88 -11.09
N TYR A 22 5.83 -8.19 -10.08
CA TYR A 22 5.81 -7.44 -8.82
C TYR A 22 6.48 -6.06 -8.89
N ALA A 23 7.38 -5.85 -9.84
CA ALA A 23 7.97 -4.53 -10.09
C ALA A 23 6.96 -3.45 -10.50
N GLN A 24 5.75 -3.85 -10.91
CA GLN A 24 4.68 -2.90 -11.26
C GLN A 24 3.96 -2.30 -10.03
N ALA A 25 4.15 -2.87 -8.85
CA ALA A 25 3.57 -2.35 -7.61
C ALA A 25 4.09 -0.94 -7.25
N ALA A 26 5.24 -0.53 -7.81
CA ALA A 26 5.80 0.80 -7.59
C ALA A 26 6.31 1.43 -8.90
N PRO A 27 6.26 2.77 -9.02
CA PRO A 27 6.78 3.47 -10.19
C PRO A 27 8.29 3.30 -10.31
N PRO A 28 8.85 3.42 -11.53
CA PRO A 28 10.28 3.36 -11.74
C PRO A 28 10.97 4.62 -11.20
N ARG A 29 12.17 4.48 -10.61
CA ARG A 29 13.01 5.59 -10.13
C ARG A 29 13.58 6.43 -11.26
N ALA A 30 13.83 5.83 -12.43
CA ALA A 30 14.44 6.47 -13.57
C ALA A 30 13.48 6.56 -14.76
N ALA A 31 13.84 7.35 -15.76
CA ALA A 31 13.09 7.44 -17.01
C ALA A 31 12.94 6.05 -17.67
N LYS A 32 11.81 5.83 -18.33
CA LYS A 32 11.45 4.53 -18.95
C LYS A 32 12.58 3.88 -19.75
N PRO A 33 13.31 4.58 -20.67
CA PRO A 33 14.37 3.94 -21.45
C PRO A 33 15.52 3.45 -20.58
N VAL A 34 15.90 4.19 -19.53
CA VAL A 34 16.95 3.78 -18.59
C VAL A 34 16.49 2.57 -17.79
N THR A 35 15.25 2.55 -17.35
CA THR A 35 14.67 1.41 -16.61
C THR A 35 14.65 0.16 -17.49
N TYR A 36 14.28 0.26 -18.77
CA TYR A 36 14.28 -0.90 -19.68
C TYR A 36 15.72 -1.41 -19.94
N ALA A 37 16.68 -0.52 -20.15
CA ALA A 37 18.09 -0.89 -20.31
C ALA A 37 18.64 -1.57 -19.04
N ALA A 38 18.34 -1.01 -17.86
CA ALA A 38 18.73 -1.60 -16.57
C ALA A 38 18.09 -2.98 -16.38
N THR A 39 16.81 -3.15 -16.72
CA THR A 39 16.10 -4.43 -16.65
C THR A 39 16.73 -5.48 -17.57
N ALA A 40 17.04 -5.12 -18.81
CA ALA A 40 17.67 -6.02 -19.76
C ALA A 40 19.09 -6.43 -19.29
N GLY A 41 19.89 -5.49 -18.81
CA GLY A 41 21.22 -5.77 -18.25
C GLY A 41 21.14 -6.66 -17.01
N TRP A 42 20.21 -6.37 -16.09
CA TRP A 42 19.98 -7.17 -14.89
C TRP A 42 19.56 -8.61 -15.24
N ALA A 43 18.61 -8.78 -16.17
CA ALA A 43 18.12 -10.08 -16.60
C ALA A 43 19.23 -10.90 -17.29
N ALA A 44 20.06 -10.27 -18.12
CA ALA A 44 21.19 -10.92 -18.76
C ALA A 44 22.22 -11.43 -17.72
N VAL A 45 22.56 -10.61 -16.73
CA VAL A 45 23.47 -11.00 -15.65
C VAL A 45 22.92 -12.18 -14.85
N LEU A 46 21.63 -12.14 -14.48
CA LEU A 46 20.98 -13.25 -13.75
C LEU A 46 20.99 -14.53 -14.58
N GLY A 47 20.64 -14.46 -15.87
CA GLY A 47 20.64 -15.62 -16.76
C GLY A 47 22.01 -16.25 -16.92
N VAL A 48 23.05 -15.43 -17.11
CA VAL A 48 24.45 -15.90 -17.18
C VAL A 48 24.90 -16.49 -15.85
N PHE A 49 24.59 -15.83 -14.74
CA PHE A 49 24.92 -16.31 -13.39
C PHE A 49 24.33 -17.69 -13.11
N LEU A 50 23.01 -17.87 -13.31
CA LEU A 50 22.35 -19.14 -13.09
C LEU A 50 22.85 -20.24 -14.04
N GLN A 51 23.20 -19.90 -15.29
CA GLN A 51 23.76 -20.86 -16.23
C GLN A 51 25.16 -21.33 -15.80
N LEU A 52 26.02 -20.42 -15.34
CA LEU A 52 27.38 -20.74 -14.87
C LEU A 52 27.36 -21.55 -13.57
N THR A 53 26.36 -21.31 -12.70
CA THR A 53 26.22 -22.00 -11.41
C THR A 53 25.45 -23.31 -11.52
N GLY A 54 24.99 -23.71 -12.70
CA GLY A 54 24.20 -24.92 -12.93
C GLY A 54 24.92 -26.23 -12.64
N SER A 55 26.26 -26.25 -12.73
CA SER A 55 27.11 -27.45 -12.51
C SER A 55 27.89 -27.44 -11.20
N VAL A 56 27.53 -26.54 -10.27
CA VAL A 56 28.25 -26.36 -9.02
C VAL A 56 27.91 -27.48 -8.03
N PRO A 57 28.86 -27.97 -7.20
CA PRO A 57 28.58 -28.93 -6.15
C PRO A 57 27.51 -28.46 -5.17
N LEU A 58 26.76 -29.40 -4.57
CA LEU A 58 25.66 -29.12 -3.64
C LEU A 58 26.04 -28.13 -2.52
N ALA A 59 27.28 -28.19 -2.02
CA ALA A 59 27.79 -27.27 -0.99
C ALA A 59 27.74 -25.78 -1.43
N TRP A 60 27.90 -25.50 -2.72
CA TRP A 60 27.88 -24.14 -3.29
C TRP A 60 26.51 -23.78 -3.86
N TRP A 61 25.62 -24.73 -4.00
CA TRP A 61 24.28 -24.50 -4.55
C TRP A 61 23.47 -23.50 -3.69
N LEU A 62 23.43 -23.69 -2.36
CA LEU A 62 22.73 -22.79 -1.45
C LEU A 62 23.28 -21.36 -1.47
N PRO A 63 24.59 -21.11 -1.34
CA PRO A 63 25.17 -19.76 -1.52
C PRO A 63 24.83 -19.11 -2.85
N CYS A 64 24.82 -19.86 -3.95
CA CYS A 64 24.45 -19.33 -5.27
C CYS A 64 22.96 -18.93 -5.32
N MET A 65 22.06 -19.71 -4.72
CA MET A 65 20.64 -19.35 -4.63
C MET A 65 20.42 -18.09 -3.79
N VAL A 66 21.11 -17.97 -2.66
CA VAL A 66 21.06 -16.75 -1.84
C VAL A 66 21.56 -15.53 -2.65
N ALA A 67 22.62 -15.68 -3.42
CA ALA A 67 23.13 -14.63 -4.28
C ALA A 67 22.11 -14.25 -5.38
N ALA A 68 21.43 -15.22 -5.99
CA ALA A 68 20.37 -14.98 -6.97
C ALA A 68 19.21 -14.19 -6.33
N ILE A 69 18.71 -14.62 -5.16
CA ILE A 69 17.64 -13.92 -4.43
C ILE A 69 18.07 -12.49 -4.05
N ALA A 70 19.32 -12.31 -3.59
CA ALA A 70 19.88 -10.98 -3.32
C ALA A 70 19.90 -10.10 -4.57
N TRP A 71 20.17 -10.69 -5.75
CA TRP A 71 20.16 -9.99 -7.03
C TRP A 71 18.75 -9.57 -7.46
N LEU A 72 17.72 -10.42 -7.21
CA LEU A 72 16.30 -10.08 -7.38
C LEU A 72 15.91 -8.90 -6.48
N TYR A 73 16.28 -8.97 -5.21
CA TYR A 73 16.02 -7.92 -4.23
C TYR A 73 16.65 -6.58 -4.64
N LEU A 74 17.95 -6.60 -5.03
CA LEU A 74 18.66 -5.39 -5.46
C LEU A 74 18.03 -4.76 -6.70
N TYR A 75 17.51 -5.55 -7.61
CA TYR A 75 16.80 -5.03 -8.77
C TYR A 75 15.53 -4.27 -8.37
N LEU A 76 14.67 -4.86 -7.53
CA LEU A 76 13.44 -4.21 -7.08
C LEU A 76 13.76 -2.92 -6.32
N TRP A 77 14.66 -2.98 -5.36
CA TRP A 77 15.06 -1.83 -4.57
C TRP A 77 15.74 -0.73 -5.40
N GLY A 78 16.62 -1.09 -6.32
CA GLY A 78 17.38 -0.14 -7.12
C GLY A 78 16.61 0.52 -8.24
N THR A 79 15.68 -0.20 -8.89
CA THR A 79 14.97 0.30 -10.09
C THR A 79 13.57 0.86 -9.78
N ARG A 80 13.00 0.52 -8.63
CA ARG A 80 11.64 0.93 -8.24
C ARG A 80 11.66 1.82 -7.01
N GLU A 81 10.67 2.68 -6.90
CA GLU A 81 10.46 3.51 -5.71
C GLU A 81 9.87 2.68 -4.56
N MET A 82 10.61 1.68 -4.12
CA MET A 82 10.28 0.83 -2.98
C MET A 82 11.25 1.09 -1.83
N ASN A 83 10.73 1.03 -0.59
CA ASN A 83 11.59 0.97 0.57
C ASN A 83 12.19 -0.45 0.74
N LEU A 84 13.13 -0.61 1.70
CA LEU A 84 13.79 -1.90 1.94
C LEU A 84 12.80 -3.03 2.27
N LEU A 85 11.75 -2.73 3.03
CA LEU A 85 10.74 -3.71 3.45
C LEU A 85 9.82 -4.10 2.30
N GLU A 86 9.36 -3.11 1.51
CA GLU A 86 8.53 -3.34 0.32
C GLU A 86 9.27 -4.17 -0.73
N ALA A 87 10.55 -3.87 -0.97
CA ALA A 87 11.38 -4.65 -1.89
C ALA A 87 11.59 -6.08 -1.40
N GLY A 88 11.84 -6.28 -0.10
CA GLY A 88 11.98 -7.60 0.52
C GLY A 88 10.69 -8.43 0.44
N TYR A 89 9.56 -7.82 0.75
CA TYR A 89 8.25 -8.44 0.66
C TYR A 89 7.91 -8.87 -0.78
N SER A 90 8.12 -7.97 -1.76
CA SER A 90 7.89 -8.25 -3.18
C SER A 90 8.86 -9.30 -3.73
N CYS A 91 10.12 -9.29 -3.27
CA CYS A 91 11.12 -10.28 -3.62
C CYS A 91 10.73 -11.69 -3.14
N ALA A 92 10.26 -11.83 -1.89
CA ALA A 92 9.81 -13.13 -1.36
C ALA A 92 8.63 -13.69 -2.16
N ARG A 93 7.65 -12.85 -2.52
CA ARG A 93 6.51 -13.25 -3.35
C ARG A 93 6.95 -13.63 -4.76
N ALA A 94 7.85 -12.84 -5.39
CA ALA A 94 8.38 -13.13 -6.72
C ALA A 94 9.14 -14.45 -6.76
N PHE A 95 9.96 -14.71 -5.75
CA PHE A 95 10.77 -15.93 -5.66
C PHE A 95 9.89 -17.20 -5.60
N ILE A 96 8.92 -17.26 -4.70
CA ILE A 96 8.03 -18.43 -4.59
C ILE A 96 7.16 -18.61 -5.84
N LEU A 97 6.72 -17.52 -6.46
CA LEU A 97 6.00 -17.62 -7.72
C LEU A 97 6.88 -18.18 -8.85
N ALA A 98 8.15 -17.78 -8.91
CA ALA A 98 9.09 -18.29 -9.89
C ALA A 98 9.34 -19.80 -9.69
N GLU A 99 9.53 -20.23 -8.44
CA GLU A 99 9.66 -21.66 -8.09
C GLU A 99 8.42 -22.45 -8.50
N LEU A 100 7.21 -21.94 -8.22
CA LEU A 100 5.96 -22.58 -8.64
C LEU A 100 5.88 -22.71 -10.15
N ALA A 101 6.11 -21.63 -10.90
CA ALA A 101 5.98 -21.64 -12.36
C ALA A 101 6.98 -22.61 -13.00
N ALA A 102 8.23 -22.62 -12.53
CA ALA A 102 9.26 -23.53 -12.99
C ALA A 102 8.94 -24.99 -12.63
N SER A 103 8.44 -25.23 -11.42
CA SER A 103 8.05 -26.58 -10.95
C SER A 103 6.88 -27.14 -11.75
N VAL A 104 5.84 -26.36 -11.99
CA VAL A 104 4.66 -26.78 -12.76
C VAL A 104 5.06 -27.08 -14.20
N GLU A 105 5.82 -26.19 -14.83
CA GLU A 105 6.26 -26.39 -16.21
C GLU A 105 7.07 -27.67 -16.35
N TRP A 106 8.09 -27.86 -15.48
CA TRP A 106 8.98 -29.00 -15.56
C TRP A 106 8.27 -30.31 -15.23
N GLN A 107 7.34 -30.29 -14.30
CA GLN A 107 6.49 -31.45 -14.02
C GLN A 107 5.66 -31.84 -15.23
N LEU A 108 5.00 -30.88 -15.90
CA LEU A 108 4.22 -31.12 -17.09
C LEU A 108 5.11 -31.64 -18.22
N HIS A 109 6.31 -31.07 -18.41
CA HIS A 109 7.27 -31.53 -19.39
C HIS A 109 7.64 -33.02 -19.16
N CYS A 110 7.99 -33.40 -17.93
CA CYS A 110 8.37 -34.77 -17.59
C CYS A 110 7.21 -35.76 -17.71
N VAL A 111 5.95 -35.32 -17.53
CA VAL A 111 4.77 -36.16 -17.70
C VAL A 111 4.44 -36.37 -19.19
N LEU A 112 4.46 -35.29 -19.97
CA LEU A 112 4.03 -35.31 -21.35
C LEU A 112 5.11 -35.89 -22.28
N TRP A 113 6.40 -35.52 -22.02
CA TRP A 113 7.51 -35.88 -22.91
C TRP A 113 8.79 -36.24 -22.13
N PRO A 114 8.81 -37.36 -21.38
CA PRO A 114 9.90 -37.72 -20.47
C PRO A 114 11.25 -37.95 -21.16
N GLN A 115 11.28 -38.18 -22.47
CA GLN A 115 12.50 -38.43 -23.23
C GLN A 115 12.93 -37.26 -24.13
N GLN A 116 12.14 -36.17 -24.19
CA GLN A 116 12.47 -35.01 -25.00
C GLN A 116 13.45 -34.10 -24.30
N ARG A 117 14.32 -33.49 -25.11
CA ARG A 117 15.22 -32.42 -24.58
C ARG A 117 14.42 -31.16 -24.28
N ALA A 118 14.79 -30.45 -23.23
CA ALA A 118 14.21 -29.16 -22.88
C ALA A 118 14.26 -28.12 -24.02
N THR A 119 15.25 -28.23 -24.92
CA THR A 119 15.40 -27.34 -26.09
C THR A 119 14.54 -27.74 -27.29
N ALA A 120 13.76 -28.81 -27.21
CA ALA A 120 12.88 -29.23 -28.33
C ALA A 120 11.76 -28.16 -28.54
N PRO A 121 11.34 -27.93 -29.81
CA PRO A 121 10.35 -26.89 -30.11
C PRO A 121 9.05 -27.03 -29.31
N LEU A 122 8.61 -28.25 -29.09
CA LEU A 122 7.38 -28.55 -28.36
C LEU A 122 7.53 -28.24 -26.85
N SER A 123 8.73 -28.50 -26.29
CA SER A 123 9.06 -28.15 -24.87
C SER A 123 9.09 -26.65 -24.68
N VAL A 124 9.67 -25.90 -25.63
CA VAL A 124 9.67 -24.43 -25.61
C VAL A 124 8.27 -23.84 -25.75
N LEU A 125 7.40 -24.49 -26.55
CA LEU A 125 6.00 -24.08 -26.68
C LEU A 125 5.25 -24.31 -25.37
N LEU A 126 5.47 -25.44 -24.68
CA LEU A 126 4.89 -25.71 -23.37
C LEU A 126 5.34 -24.66 -22.34
N LEU A 127 6.64 -24.37 -22.29
CA LEU A 127 7.21 -23.32 -21.43
C LEU A 127 6.51 -21.98 -21.66
N ALA A 128 6.41 -21.57 -22.94
CA ALA A 128 5.75 -20.33 -23.31
C ALA A 128 4.27 -20.30 -22.88
N ALA A 129 3.54 -21.41 -23.07
CA ALA A 129 2.15 -21.53 -22.67
C ALA A 129 1.96 -21.44 -21.16
N VAL A 130 2.75 -22.21 -20.38
CA VAL A 130 2.65 -22.23 -18.92
C VAL A 130 3.04 -20.87 -18.34
N TYR A 131 4.15 -20.29 -18.78
CA TYR A 131 4.62 -18.99 -18.24
C TYR A 131 3.70 -17.84 -18.64
N THR A 132 3.19 -17.82 -19.86
CA THR A 132 2.25 -16.79 -20.30
C THR A 132 0.93 -16.88 -19.51
N THR A 133 0.42 -18.07 -19.26
CA THR A 133 -0.81 -18.24 -18.46
C THR A 133 -0.58 -17.89 -17.00
N ALA A 134 0.47 -18.39 -16.36
CA ALA A 134 0.78 -18.12 -14.94
C ALA A 134 1.04 -16.63 -14.69
N TYR A 135 2.00 -16.05 -15.40
CA TYR A 135 2.39 -14.65 -15.20
C TYR A 135 1.37 -13.67 -15.77
N GLY A 136 0.72 -13.99 -16.88
CA GLY A 136 -0.36 -13.19 -17.46
C GLY A 136 -1.58 -13.11 -16.55
N PHE A 137 -1.98 -14.24 -15.96
CA PHE A 137 -3.06 -14.29 -14.97
C PHE A 137 -2.70 -13.47 -13.74
N LEU A 138 -1.50 -13.66 -13.19
CA LEU A 138 -1.10 -12.92 -11.99
C LEU A 138 -0.94 -11.43 -12.27
N TYR A 139 -0.37 -11.05 -13.40
CA TYR A 139 -0.29 -9.66 -13.85
C TYR A 139 -1.68 -9.00 -13.91
N TRP A 140 -2.63 -9.68 -14.55
CA TRP A 140 -4.02 -9.22 -14.63
C TRP A 140 -4.66 -9.11 -13.23
N PHE A 141 -4.43 -10.13 -12.39
CA PHE A 141 -4.96 -10.17 -11.03
C PHE A 141 -4.41 -9.03 -10.16
N GLU A 142 -3.10 -8.86 -10.09
CA GLU A 142 -2.44 -7.78 -9.34
C GLU A 142 -2.90 -6.40 -9.83
N ARG A 143 -3.00 -6.21 -11.15
CA ARG A 143 -3.44 -4.94 -11.72
C ARG A 143 -4.91 -4.64 -11.45
N ARG A 144 -5.77 -5.64 -11.49
CA ARG A 144 -7.21 -5.48 -11.19
C ARG A 144 -7.45 -5.16 -9.72
N HIS A 145 -6.63 -5.68 -8.85
CA HIS A 145 -6.72 -5.52 -7.41
C HIS A 145 -5.70 -4.50 -6.86
N ALA A 146 -5.03 -3.74 -7.73
CA ALA A 146 -4.12 -2.68 -7.28
C ALA A 146 -4.87 -1.70 -6.36
N ALA A 147 -4.39 -1.55 -5.13
CA ALA A 147 -4.96 -0.59 -4.19
C ALA A 147 -4.69 0.84 -4.69
N PRO A 148 -5.64 1.78 -4.54
CA PRO A 148 -5.44 3.18 -4.92
C PRO A 148 -4.36 3.86 -4.09
N THR A 149 -4.09 3.35 -2.90
CA THR A 149 -3.07 3.86 -1.97
C THR A 149 -1.91 2.87 -1.81
N ARG A 150 -0.70 3.39 -1.60
CA ARG A 150 0.48 2.56 -1.31
C ARG A 150 0.26 1.78 -0.03
N LEU A 151 0.39 0.46 -0.11
CA LEU A 151 0.40 -0.43 1.05
C LEU A 151 1.64 -0.13 1.91
N THR A 152 1.44 0.18 3.18
CA THR A 152 2.52 0.29 4.14
C THR A 152 2.92 -1.12 4.61
N ILE A 153 4.02 -1.64 4.05
CA ILE A 153 4.55 -2.95 4.44
C ILE A 153 5.33 -2.81 5.75
N THR A 154 4.91 -3.53 6.77
CA THR A 154 5.58 -3.55 8.07
C THR A 154 6.75 -4.54 8.08
N ALA A 155 7.72 -4.34 8.99
CA ALA A 155 8.83 -5.27 9.17
C ALA A 155 8.35 -6.70 9.52
N ALA A 156 7.28 -6.83 10.31
CA ALA A 156 6.67 -8.11 10.63
C ALA A 156 6.12 -8.82 9.38
N ALA A 157 5.41 -8.09 8.51
CA ALA A 157 4.86 -8.64 7.27
C ALA A 157 5.97 -9.13 6.33
N THR A 158 7.04 -8.35 6.18
CA THR A 158 8.22 -8.75 5.38
C THR A 158 8.91 -9.95 5.97
N LEU A 159 9.14 -9.97 7.29
CA LEU A 159 9.76 -11.11 7.97
C LEU A 159 8.93 -12.39 7.77
N MET A 160 7.62 -12.33 7.97
CA MET A 160 6.72 -13.46 7.73
C MET A 160 6.79 -13.95 6.28
N ALA A 161 6.76 -13.05 5.31
CA ALA A 161 6.85 -13.43 3.90
C ALA A 161 8.19 -14.11 3.57
N VAL A 162 9.30 -13.58 4.09
CA VAL A 162 10.64 -14.17 3.90
C VAL A 162 10.73 -15.54 4.56
N VAL A 163 10.27 -15.69 5.82
CA VAL A 163 10.27 -16.98 6.52
C VAL A 163 9.43 -18.00 5.75
N MET A 164 8.25 -17.61 5.25
CA MET A 164 7.41 -18.51 4.46
C MET A 164 8.06 -18.91 3.14
N ALA A 165 8.68 -17.95 2.44
CA ALA A 165 9.40 -18.22 1.20
C ALA A 165 10.58 -19.19 1.42
N VAL A 166 11.38 -18.95 2.45
CA VAL A 166 12.51 -19.82 2.83
C VAL A 166 12.03 -21.21 3.23
N THR A 167 10.96 -21.30 4.02
CA THR A 167 10.40 -22.59 4.46
C THR A 167 9.84 -23.37 3.28
N ALA A 168 9.06 -22.73 2.41
CA ALA A 168 8.52 -23.38 1.22
C ALA A 168 9.64 -23.87 0.30
N PHE A 169 10.66 -23.04 0.05
CA PHE A 169 11.82 -23.41 -0.74
C PHE A 169 12.61 -24.59 -0.11
N ALA A 170 12.85 -24.53 1.20
CA ALA A 170 13.57 -25.61 1.90
C ALA A 170 12.82 -26.95 1.82
N VAL A 171 11.50 -26.94 2.07
CA VAL A 171 10.67 -28.15 2.01
C VAL A 171 10.54 -28.66 0.57
N SER A 172 10.32 -27.77 -0.40
CA SER A 172 10.24 -28.07 -1.80
C SER A 172 11.50 -28.76 -2.34
N ASN A 173 12.68 -28.36 -1.84
CA ASN A 173 13.96 -28.92 -2.28
C ASN A 173 14.54 -29.99 -1.34
N LEU A 174 13.86 -30.33 -0.24
CA LEU A 174 14.37 -31.28 0.76
C LEU A 174 14.65 -32.67 0.16
N SER A 175 13.81 -33.11 -0.78
CA SER A 175 13.98 -34.40 -1.46
C SER A 175 15.20 -34.46 -2.38
N PHE A 176 15.72 -33.32 -2.84
CA PHE A 176 16.94 -33.23 -3.65
C PHE A 176 18.21 -33.24 -2.76
N ILE A 177 18.07 -32.84 -1.50
CA ILE A 177 19.19 -32.75 -0.54
C ILE A 177 19.37 -34.06 0.22
N SER A 178 18.28 -34.82 0.42
CA SER A 178 18.28 -36.06 1.19
C SER A 178 18.64 -37.26 0.31
N ASP A 179 19.90 -37.61 0.26
CA ASP A 179 20.43 -38.83 -0.43
C ASP A 179 20.26 -40.12 0.41
N ASN A 180 19.40 -40.11 1.42
CA ASN A 180 19.25 -41.17 2.44
C ASN A 180 18.32 -42.32 2.00
N GLY A 181 18.53 -42.90 0.81
CA GLY A 181 17.99 -44.22 0.49
C GLY A 181 16.46 -44.39 0.47
N VAL A 182 15.70 -43.31 0.63
CA VAL A 182 14.24 -43.32 0.46
C VAL A 182 13.94 -43.37 -1.02
N THR A 183 13.59 -44.51 -1.54
CA THR A 183 13.19 -44.74 -2.94
C THR A 183 11.81 -44.14 -3.23
N MET A 184 11.70 -42.82 -3.14
CA MET A 184 10.52 -42.13 -3.65
C MET A 184 10.53 -42.15 -5.19
N SER A 185 9.37 -42.32 -5.80
CA SER A 185 9.30 -42.19 -7.27
C SER A 185 9.62 -40.75 -7.64
N VAL A 186 10.29 -40.55 -8.79
CA VAL A 186 10.57 -39.22 -9.34
C VAL A 186 9.31 -38.34 -9.38
N MET A 187 8.19 -38.95 -9.71
CA MET A 187 6.91 -38.25 -9.82
C MET A 187 6.38 -37.79 -8.45
N SER A 188 6.59 -38.57 -7.38
CA SER A 188 6.19 -38.17 -6.03
C SER A 188 6.94 -36.92 -5.54
N ILE A 189 8.22 -36.82 -5.91
CA ILE A 189 9.05 -35.65 -5.57
C ILE A 189 8.52 -34.38 -6.25
N PHE A 190 8.18 -34.47 -7.55
CA PHE A 190 7.60 -33.36 -8.26
C PHE A 190 6.23 -32.95 -7.70
N TYR A 191 5.37 -33.90 -7.33
CA TYR A 191 4.08 -33.59 -6.69
C TYR A 191 4.26 -32.84 -5.36
N ILE A 192 5.17 -33.30 -4.51
CA ILE A 192 5.44 -32.65 -3.22
C ILE A 192 5.95 -31.23 -3.46
N ARG A 193 6.92 -31.04 -4.35
CA ARG A 193 7.48 -29.75 -4.70
C ARG A 193 6.40 -28.78 -5.19
N THR A 194 5.64 -29.18 -6.20
CA THR A 194 4.57 -28.34 -6.76
C THR A 194 3.49 -28.02 -5.73
N LEU A 195 3.10 -28.99 -4.89
CA LEU A 195 2.10 -28.76 -3.84
C LEU A 195 2.57 -27.75 -2.79
N VAL A 196 3.83 -27.85 -2.37
CA VAL A 196 4.44 -26.91 -1.40
C VAL A 196 4.54 -25.51 -2.00
N ASP A 197 4.97 -25.39 -3.25
CA ASP A 197 5.08 -24.12 -3.95
C ASP A 197 3.69 -23.46 -4.16
N ILE A 198 2.66 -24.24 -4.50
CA ILE A 198 1.26 -23.76 -4.55
C ILE A 198 0.82 -23.25 -3.18
N ALA A 199 1.05 -24.03 -2.13
CA ALA A 199 0.70 -23.61 -0.77
C ALA A 199 1.42 -22.31 -0.37
N GLY A 200 2.70 -22.18 -0.69
CA GLY A 200 3.49 -20.95 -0.47
C GLY A 200 2.89 -19.74 -1.18
N VAL A 201 2.56 -19.87 -2.46
CA VAL A 201 1.93 -18.77 -3.24
C VAL A 201 0.56 -18.41 -2.67
N LEU A 202 -0.27 -19.40 -2.31
CA LEU A 202 -1.60 -19.15 -1.74
C LEU A 202 -1.51 -18.43 -0.39
N ILE A 203 -0.63 -18.87 0.50
CA ILE A 203 -0.47 -18.26 1.81
C ILE A 203 0.03 -16.82 1.69
N LEU A 204 1.02 -16.55 0.82
CA LEU A 204 1.52 -15.20 0.58
C LEU A 204 0.47 -14.31 -0.10
N SER A 205 -0.41 -14.89 -0.93
CA SER A 205 -1.52 -14.17 -1.55
C SER A 205 -2.58 -13.79 -0.50
N VAL A 206 -2.94 -14.71 0.39
CA VAL A 206 -3.87 -14.43 1.51
C VAL A 206 -3.29 -13.37 2.44
N GLN A 207 -2.00 -13.48 2.79
CA GLN A 207 -1.31 -12.47 3.60
C GLN A 207 -1.36 -11.08 2.93
N HIS A 208 -1.16 -11.02 1.63
CA HIS A 208 -1.23 -9.77 0.88
C HIS A 208 -2.62 -9.15 0.91
N GLU A 209 -3.66 -9.97 0.74
CA GLU A 209 -5.05 -9.52 0.79
C GLU A 209 -5.44 -9.01 2.20
N GLN A 210 -4.99 -9.70 3.26
CA GLN A 210 -5.18 -9.23 4.64
C GLN A 210 -4.52 -7.87 4.90
N LEU A 211 -3.29 -7.66 4.39
CA LEU A 211 -2.62 -6.35 4.49
C LEU A 211 -3.40 -5.26 3.74
N ARG A 212 -3.97 -5.60 2.60
CA ARG A 212 -4.82 -4.71 1.81
C ARG A 212 -6.12 -4.35 2.54
N GLU A 213 -6.82 -5.32 3.06
CA GLU A 213 -8.03 -5.11 3.85
C GLU A 213 -7.75 -4.22 5.07
N ALA A 214 -6.66 -4.49 5.80
CA ALA A 214 -6.26 -3.69 6.95
C ALA A 214 -5.96 -2.23 6.56
N ALA A 215 -5.29 -1.99 5.41
CA ALA A 215 -5.01 -0.66 4.90
C ALA A 215 -6.30 0.09 4.52
N LEU A 216 -7.21 -0.56 3.80
CA LEU A 216 -8.51 0.00 3.43
C LEU A 216 -9.37 0.32 4.66
N HIS A 217 -9.39 -0.56 5.64
CA HIS A 217 -10.14 -0.34 6.89
C HIS A 217 -9.58 0.85 7.67
N SER A 218 -8.25 0.99 7.73
CA SER A 218 -7.60 2.15 8.35
C SER A 218 -7.96 3.45 7.65
N GLU A 219 -8.01 3.47 6.32
CA GLU A 219 -8.38 4.64 5.52
C GLU A 219 -9.86 5.02 5.73
N LEU A 220 -10.76 4.04 5.72
CA LEU A 220 -12.19 4.25 6.01
C LEU A 220 -12.40 4.84 7.40
N THR A 221 -11.70 4.30 8.42
CA THR A 221 -11.77 4.81 9.79
C THR A 221 -11.24 6.25 9.90
N ALA A 222 -10.17 6.57 9.18
CA ALA A 222 -9.64 7.93 9.12
C ALA A 222 -10.64 8.90 8.47
N MET A 223 -11.29 8.50 7.37
CA MET A 223 -12.36 9.29 6.72
C MET A 223 -13.56 9.51 7.65
N ASP A 224 -14.04 8.46 8.33
CA ASP A 224 -15.16 8.57 9.28
C ASP A 224 -14.84 9.57 10.40
N ASN A 225 -13.63 9.51 10.95
CA ASN A 225 -13.18 10.46 11.98
C ASN A 225 -13.16 11.91 11.47
N VAL A 226 -12.73 12.14 10.21
CA VAL A 226 -12.75 13.48 9.60
C VAL A 226 -14.19 13.98 9.43
N LEU A 227 -15.07 13.15 8.88
CA LEU A 227 -16.49 13.48 8.69
C LEU A 227 -17.18 13.78 10.03
N ARG A 228 -16.90 12.99 11.06
CA ARG A 228 -17.44 13.20 12.41
C ARG A 228 -17.00 14.55 12.98
N ARG A 229 -15.72 14.90 12.86
CA ARG A 229 -15.20 16.21 13.30
C ARG A 229 -15.85 17.37 12.53
N GLN A 230 -16.01 17.24 11.22
CA GLN A 230 -16.69 18.25 10.40
C GLN A 230 -18.17 18.42 10.82
N TYR A 231 -18.86 17.32 11.10
CA TYR A 231 -20.24 17.36 11.55
C TYR A 231 -20.36 18.03 12.92
N GLU A 232 -19.46 17.74 13.85
CA GLU A 232 -19.42 18.40 15.17
C GLU A 232 -19.17 19.90 15.05
N GLN A 233 -18.22 20.32 14.20
CA GLN A 233 -17.96 21.73 13.91
C GLN A 233 -19.17 22.42 13.28
N TYR A 234 -19.82 21.76 12.32
CA TYR A 234 -21.06 22.28 11.72
C TYR A 234 -22.16 22.47 12.76
N ARG A 235 -22.36 21.49 13.65
CA ARG A 235 -23.34 21.55 14.73
C ARG A 235 -23.06 22.71 15.68
N GLN A 236 -21.82 22.87 16.12
CA GLN A 236 -21.39 23.98 16.96
C GLN A 236 -21.62 25.33 16.28
N SER A 237 -21.24 25.44 14.99
CA SER A 237 -21.48 26.67 14.21
C SER A 237 -22.95 27.00 14.13
N LYS A 238 -23.81 26.01 13.88
CA LYS A 238 -25.27 26.19 13.82
C LYS A 238 -25.86 26.64 15.18
N GLU A 239 -25.35 26.08 16.27
CA GLU A 239 -25.77 26.48 17.64
C GLU A 239 -25.32 27.92 17.93
N ASN A 240 -24.10 28.29 17.56
CA ASN A 240 -23.60 29.66 17.70
C ASN A 240 -24.44 30.67 16.90
N ILE A 241 -24.79 30.33 15.64
CA ILE A 241 -25.67 31.18 14.83
C ILE A 241 -27.05 31.34 15.47
N ARG A 242 -27.63 30.28 16.07
CA ARG A 242 -28.89 30.35 16.79
C ARG A 242 -28.80 31.26 18.02
N LEU A 243 -27.71 31.17 18.79
CA LEU A 243 -27.48 32.02 19.94
C LEU A 243 -27.33 33.49 19.52
N ILE A 244 -26.56 33.76 18.45
CA ILE A 244 -26.41 35.13 17.90
C ILE A 244 -27.76 35.69 17.45
N ASN A 245 -28.55 34.92 16.71
CA ASN A 245 -29.88 35.36 16.26
C ASN A 245 -30.83 35.62 17.45
N ARG A 246 -30.79 34.79 18.49
CA ARG A 246 -31.59 35.02 19.71
C ARG A 246 -31.20 36.32 20.40
N ARG A 247 -29.88 36.55 20.57
CA ARG A 247 -29.37 37.80 21.16
C ARG A 247 -29.71 39.01 20.30
N TYR A 248 -29.63 38.89 18.98
CA TYR A 248 -30.06 39.96 18.09
C TYR A 248 -31.53 40.34 18.28
N HIS A 249 -32.42 39.36 18.41
CA HIS A 249 -33.82 39.61 18.67
C HIS A 249 -34.03 40.23 20.05
N GLU A 250 -33.34 39.81 21.09
CA GLU A 250 -33.41 40.38 22.44
C GLU A 250 -32.96 41.85 22.43
N LEU A 251 -31.82 42.16 21.79
CA LEU A 251 -31.31 43.53 21.66
C LEU A 251 -32.29 44.42 20.87
N LYS A 252 -32.87 43.90 19.77
CA LYS A 252 -33.86 44.66 18.99
C LYS A 252 -35.08 45.01 19.81
N MET A 253 -35.53 44.11 20.65
CA MET A 253 -36.69 44.37 21.57
C MET A 253 -36.31 45.40 22.65
N GLN A 254 -35.12 45.34 23.24
CA GLN A 254 -34.64 46.32 24.23
C GLN A 254 -34.52 47.70 23.60
N ILE A 255 -33.95 47.84 22.41
CA ILE A 255 -33.86 49.12 21.66
C ILE A 255 -35.27 49.67 21.40
N ALA A 256 -36.24 48.84 21.00
CA ALA A 256 -37.59 49.27 20.74
C ALA A 256 -38.30 49.77 22.03
N ALA A 257 -38.06 49.10 23.17
CA ALA A 257 -38.57 49.51 24.46
C ALA A 257 -37.97 50.85 24.93
N ILE A 258 -36.64 51.06 24.80
CA ILE A 258 -35.94 52.29 25.13
C ILE A 258 -36.47 53.47 24.24
N ARG A 259 -36.70 53.25 22.98
CA ARG A 259 -37.28 54.27 22.08
C ARG A 259 -38.70 54.62 22.39
N ALA A 260 -39.50 53.74 23.00
CA ALA A 260 -40.87 53.99 23.40
C ALA A 260 -40.99 54.72 24.72
N GLU A 261 -39.93 54.78 25.55
CA GLU A 261 -39.91 55.49 26.83
C GLU A 261 -39.91 57.02 26.60
N ARG A 262 -40.81 57.72 27.31
CA ARG A 262 -40.99 59.15 27.18
C ARG A 262 -40.18 59.94 28.20
N ASP A 263 -39.70 59.31 29.24
CA ASP A 263 -38.89 59.95 30.30
C ASP A 263 -37.40 59.90 29.92
N GLN A 264 -36.82 61.02 29.65
CA GLN A 264 -35.42 61.14 29.21
C GLN A 264 -34.43 60.59 30.27
N ALA A 265 -34.74 60.71 31.54
CA ALA A 265 -33.87 60.19 32.61
C ALA A 265 -33.86 58.66 32.62
N LYS A 266 -35.01 58.04 32.43
CA LYS A 266 -35.20 56.57 32.33
C LYS A 266 -34.58 56.03 31.02
N GLN A 267 -34.72 56.76 29.93
CA GLN A 267 -34.14 56.38 28.65
C GLN A 267 -32.61 56.34 28.73
N ASN A 268 -31.97 57.37 29.35
CA ASN A 268 -30.54 57.41 29.52
C ASN A 268 -30.02 56.32 30.47
N ALA A 269 -30.76 56.02 31.55
CA ALA A 269 -30.43 54.93 32.44
C ALA A 269 -30.45 53.56 31.76
N ALA A 270 -31.48 53.29 30.97
CA ALA A 270 -31.62 52.04 30.20
C ALA A 270 -30.56 51.88 29.11
N LEU A 271 -30.13 52.97 28.47
CA LEU A 271 -29.00 52.97 27.52
C LEU A 271 -27.69 52.65 28.23
N ALA A 272 -27.44 53.24 29.42
CA ALA A 272 -26.22 52.99 30.21
C ALA A 272 -26.17 51.50 30.70
N GLU A 273 -27.27 50.95 31.11
CA GLU A 273 -27.41 49.54 31.48
C GLU A 273 -27.07 48.63 30.28
N MET A 274 -27.66 48.92 29.12
CA MET A 274 -27.43 48.17 27.89
C MET A 274 -25.98 48.23 27.46
N GLU A 275 -25.32 49.40 27.53
CA GLU A 275 -23.88 49.53 27.27
C GLU A 275 -23.02 48.71 28.24
N SER A 276 -23.38 48.68 29.51
CA SER A 276 -22.73 47.86 30.53
C SER A 276 -22.84 46.35 30.24
N ASP A 277 -23.99 45.91 29.85
CA ASP A 277 -24.24 44.52 29.51
C ASP A 277 -23.48 44.09 28.24
N ILE A 278 -23.40 44.97 27.26
CA ILE A 278 -22.64 44.72 26.04
C ILE A 278 -21.11 44.64 26.38
N ARG A 279 -20.60 45.55 27.17
CA ARG A 279 -19.18 45.51 27.62
C ARG A 279 -18.85 44.24 28.41
N ARG A 280 -19.79 43.78 29.27
CA ARG A 280 -19.62 42.52 30.00
C ARG A 280 -19.59 41.31 29.05
N TYR A 281 -20.45 41.32 28.05
CA TYR A 281 -20.50 40.26 27.03
C TYR A 281 -19.27 40.22 26.17
N GLU A 282 -18.70 41.35 25.79
CA GLU A 282 -17.41 41.43 25.08
C GLU A 282 -16.24 40.90 25.90
N ALA A 283 -16.23 41.14 27.21
CA ALA A 283 -15.18 40.66 28.11
C ALA A 283 -15.24 39.16 28.32
N GLU A 284 -16.45 38.57 28.33
CA GLU A 284 -16.69 37.12 28.53
C GLU A 284 -16.51 36.31 27.27
N ASN A 285 -16.80 36.87 26.09
CA ASN A 285 -16.78 36.18 24.81
C ASN A 285 -15.59 36.54 23.92
N LYS A 286 -14.39 36.18 24.34
CA LYS A 286 -13.32 35.88 23.37
C LYS A 286 -13.66 34.52 22.78
N THR A 287 -14.28 34.50 21.59
CA THR A 287 -14.80 33.26 20.95
C THR A 287 -13.68 32.30 20.53
N GLY A 288 -12.42 32.69 20.64
CA GLY A 288 -11.26 31.91 20.19
C GLY A 288 -11.18 31.77 18.66
N ASN A 289 -12.09 32.42 17.93
CA ASN A 289 -12.02 32.49 16.48
C ASN A 289 -11.65 33.92 16.05
N PRO A 290 -10.41 34.15 15.59
CA PRO A 290 -9.93 35.51 15.29
C PRO A 290 -10.73 36.23 14.19
N VAL A 291 -11.42 35.49 13.31
CA VAL A 291 -12.29 36.06 12.27
C VAL A 291 -13.61 36.57 12.86
N LEU A 292 -14.21 35.83 13.79
CA LEU A 292 -15.42 36.25 14.51
C LEU A 292 -15.13 37.39 15.47
N ASP A 293 -14.02 37.34 16.18
CA ASP A 293 -13.59 38.40 17.08
C ASP A 293 -13.31 39.70 16.29
N THR A 294 -12.73 39.62 15.11
CA THR A 294 -12.50 40.76 14.23
C THR A 294 -13.82 41.31 13.66
N LEU A 295 -14.74 40.45 13.21
CA LEU A 295 -16.06 40.87 12.69
C LEU A 295 -16.92 41.53 13.78
N LEU A 296 -16.89 41.01 15.00
CA LEU A 296 -17.58 41.63 16.13
C LEU A 296 -16.96 42.99 16.48
N THR A 297 -15.65 43.11 16.50
CA THR A 297 -14.92 44.35 16.76
C THR A 297 -15.16 45.42 15.68
N VAL A 298 -15.15 45.02 14.39
CA VAL A 298 -15.38 45.93 13.24
C VAL A 298 -16.85 46.39 13.20
N SER A 299 -17.83 45.56 13.50
CA SER A 299 -19.24 45.98 13.58
C SER A 299 -19.45 47.01 14.68
N TYR A 300 -18.69 46.93 15.76
CA TYR A 300 -18.79 47.88 16.89
C TYR A 300 -18.20 49.25 16.59
N THR A 301 -17.07 49.29 15.90
CA THR A 301 -16.42 50.57 15.50
C THR A 301 -17.26 51.37 14.51
N HIS A 302 -18.09 50.69 13.67
CA HIS A 302 -19.03 51.36 12.77
C HIS A 302 -20.29 51.86 13.43
N LEU A 303 -20.70 51.36 14.58
CA LEU A 303 -21.84 51.84 15.36
C LEU A 303 -21.53 53.05 16.27
N THR A 304 -20.24 53.35 16.51
CA THR A 304 -19.78 54.50 17.30
C THR A 304 -19.28 55.66 16.44
N LEU A 305 -19.82 55.87 15.24
CA LEU A 305 -19.55 57.13 14.48
C LEU A 305 -20.18 58.32 15.22
N PRO A 306 -19.40 59.38 15.52
CA PRO A 306 -19.86 60.51 16.29
C PRO A 306 -20.86 61.32 15.45
N THR A 307 -22.04 61.49 15.99
CA THR A 307 -22.93 62.59 15.63
C THR A 307 -22.32 63.89 16.14
N LYS A 308 -21.31 64.45 15.47
CA LYS A 308 -21.05 65.86 15.49
C LYS A 308 -21.72 66.48 14.31
N LEU A 309 -22.98 66.89 14.47
CA LEU A 309 -23.54 67.99 13.72
C LEU A 309 -22.98 69.28 14.37
N GLU A 310 -22.04 69.91 13.67
CA GLU A 310 -21.74 71.33 13.91
C GLU A 310 -22.79 72.15 13.20
N VAL A 311 -23.40 73.07 13.97
CA VAL A 311 -24.22 74.22 13.53
C VAL A 311 -23.33 75.27 12.87
#